data_2e98401b806b8599ae8cfbf0a8a71cdb
#
_entry.id   2e98401b806b8599ae8cfbf0a8a71cdb
#
_cell.length_a   1.000
_cell.length_b   1.000
_cell.length_c   1.000
_cell.angle_alpha   90.00
_cell.angle_beta   90.00
_cell.angle_gamma   90.00
#
_symmetry.space_group_name_H-M   'P 1'
#
loop_
_entity.id
_entity.type
_entity.pdbx_description
1 polymer ?
#
loop_
_entity_poly.entity_id
_entity_poly.type
_entity_poly.pdbx_seq_one_letter_code
_entity_poly.pdbx_strand_id
1 'polypeptide(L)' 'MKINTKIEKTVPGTYIALMVDVVSRWNISAEELLAGSGLNTDQLLQPLWRADAKIVMGILKRALDLTKVPNLEFP' A
#
# COMPACT_ATOMS: atom_id res chain seq x y z
N MET A 1 17.01 -25.75 -11.54
CA MET A 1 15.97 -25.33 -11.95
C MET A 1 15.97 -23.90 -12.03
N LYS A 2 15.11 -23.47 -12.68
CA LYS A 2 15.08 -22.25 -12.87
C LYS A 2 14.17 -21.65 -12.00
N ILE A 3 14.53 -20.84 -11.29
CA ILE A 3 13.73 -20.19 -10.47
C ILE A 3 12.81 -19.42 -11.29
N ASN A 4 11.64 -19.34 -10.91
CA ASN A 4 10.71 -18.63 -11.58
C ASN A 4 11.04 -17.20 -11.55
N THR A 5 11.56 -16.71 -12.59
CA THR A 5 11.95 -15.38 -12.61
C THR A 5 10.80 -14.44 -12.75
N LYS A 6 9.63 -14.94 -13.01
CA LYS A 6 8.54 -14.13 -13.08
C LYS A 6 7.99 -14.04 -11.79
N ILE A 7 8.70 -14.11 -10.76
CA ILE A 7 8.21 -14.00 -9.49
C ILE A 7 7.42 -12.81 -9.39
N GLU A 8 6.22 -12.96 -8.97
CA GLU A 8 5.43 -11.91 -8.77
C GLU A 8 5.81 -11.27 -7.54
N LYS A 9 6.21 -10.06 -7.56
CA LYS A 9 6.56 -9.37 -6.37
C LYS A 9 5.31 -8.87 -5.77
N THR A 10 4.87 -9.54 -4.75
CA THR A 10 3.65 -9.13 -4.06
C THR A 10 3.97 -8.77 -2.61
N VAL A 11 3.12 -7.98 -2.04
CA VAL A 11 3.28 -7.48 -0.68
C VAL A 11 2.02 -7.84 0.09
N PRO A 12 2.15 -8.30 1.32
CA PRO A 12 0.96 -8.62 2.10
C PRO A 12 0.06 -7.41 2.24
N GLY A 13 -1.23 -7.64 2.21
CA GLY A 13 -2.20 -6.55 2.36
C GLY A 13 -2.05 -5.81 3.68
N THR A 14 -1.53 -6.50 4.70
CA THR A 14 -1.32 -5.85 5.98
C THR A 14 -0.36 -4.68 5.89
N TYR A 15 0.55 -4.71 4.91
CA TYR A 15 1.49 -3.61 4.76
C TYR A 15 0.73 -2.36 4.30
N ILE A 16 -0.25 -2.54 3.40
CA ILE A 16 -1.05 -1.44 2.95
C ILE A 16 -1.92 -0.93 4.09
N ALA A 17 -2.44 -1.85 4.90
CA ALA A 17 -3.25 -1.45 6.04
C ALA A 17 -2.43 -0.60 7.01
N LEU A 18 -1.13 -0.90 7.15
CA LEU A 18 -0.29 -0.10 7.99
C LEU A 18 -0.13 1.29 7.40
N MET A 19 0.01 1.39 6.09
CA MET A 19 0.12 2.70 5.45
C MET A 19 -1.15 3.50 5.65
N VAL A 20 -2.30 2.84 5.57
CA VAL A 20 -3.58 3.50 5.80
C VAL A 20 -3.60 4.07 7.22
N ASP A 21 -3.13 3.28 8.18
CA ASP A 21 -3.12 3.70 9.57
C ASP A 21 -2.19 4.90 9.76
N VAL A 22 -1.03 4.85 9.15
CA VAL A 22 -0.07 5.93 9.30
C VAL A 22 -0.60 7.23 8.71
N VAL A 23 -1.14 7.19 7.48
CA VAL A 23 -1.61 8.42 6.88
C VAL A 23 -2.86 8.96 7.54
N SER A 24 -3.58 8.12 8.27
CA SER A 24 -4.77 8.60 8.96
C SER A 24 -4.41 9.68 9.99
N ARG A 25 -3.16 9.68 10.42
CA ARG A 25 -2.71 10.69 11.37
C ARG A 25 -2.60 12.06 10.72
N TRP A 26 -2.65 12.12 9.39
CA TRP A 26 -2.64 13.37 8.68
C TRP A 26 -4.03 13.65 8.12
N ASN A 27 -5.05 12.98 8.68
CA ASN A 27 -6.44 13.15 8.25
C ASN A 27 -6.68 12.72 6.81
N ILE A 28 -5.93 11.74 6.36
CA ILE A 28 -6.10 11.20 5.02
C ILE A 28 -6.86 9.90 5.15
N SER A 29 -7.96 9.78 4.44
CA SER A 29 -8.77 8.58 4.53
C SER A 29 -8.18 7.45 3.71
N ALA A 30 -8.60 6.25 4.01
CA ALA A 30 -8.17 5.09 3.25
C ALA A 30 -8.58 5.22 1.79
N GLU A 31 -9.78 5.71 1.55
CA GLU A 31 -10.26 5.87 0.19
C GLU A 31 -9.40 6.86 -0.57
N GLU A 32 -8.98 7.90 0.09
CA GLU A 32 -8.15 8.89 -0.55
C GLU A 32 -6.78 8.31 -0.89
N LEU A 33 -6.22 7.54 0.02
CA LEU A 33 -4.92 6.93 -0.21
C LEU A 33 -4.99 5.92 -1.34
N LEU A 34 -6.06 5.16 -1.41
CA LEU A 34 -6.19 4.10 -2.40
C LEU A 34 -6.77 4.58 -3.73
N ALA A 35 -7.13 5.83 -3.83
CA ALA A 35 -7.73 6.35 -5.04
C ALA A 35 -6.77 6.16 -6.21
N GLY A 36 -7.29 5.66 -7.29
CA GLY A 36 -6.48 5.45 -8.48
C GLY A 36 -5.69 4.15 -8.48
N SER A 37 -5.67 3.42 -7.38
CA SER A 37 -4.91 2.18 -7.34
C SER A 37 -5.71 0.98 -7.81
N GLY A 38 -7.02 1.13 -7.85
CA GLY A 38 -7.88 0.01 -8.19
C GLY A 38 -8.21 -0.87 -6.99
N LEU A 39 -7.73 -0.52 -5.82
CA LEU A 39 -7.99 -1.30 -4.63
C LEU A 39 -9.07 -0.66 -3.80
N ASN A 40 -9.69 -1.44 -2.93
CA ASN A 40 -10.66 -0.88 -2.01
C ASN A 40 -10.37 -1.42 -0.62
N THR A 41 -11.02 -0.84 0.36
CA THR A 41 -10.71 -1.17 1.75
C THR A 41 -11.14 -2.58 2.11
N ASP A 42 -12.10 -3.14 1.39
CA ASP A 42 -12.53 -4.49 1.70
C ASP A 42 -11.41 -5.49 1.48
N GLN A 43 -10.55 -5.25 0.50
CA GLN A 43 -9.47 -6.16 0.24
C GLN A 43 -8.48 -6.17 1.38
N LEU A 44 -8.35 -5.08 2.10
CA LEU A 44 -7.42 -5.01 3.20
C LEU A 44 -7.85 -5.86 4.38
N LEU A 45 -9.12 -6.24 4.40
CA LEU A 45 -9.61 -7.04 5.51
C LEU A 45 -9.37 -8.52 5.30
N GLN A 46 -8.90 -8.91 4.12
CA GLN A 46 -8.70 -10.31 3.84
C GLN A 46 -7.32 -10.72 4.31
N PRO A 47 -7.22 -11.66 5.20
CA PRO A 47 -5.96 -11.94 5.89
C PRO A 47 -4.85 -12.45 4.99
N LEU A 48 -5.19 -13.13 3.92
CA LEU A 48 -4.15 -13.66 3.06
C LEU A 48 -4.01 -12.93 1.75
N TRP A 49 -4.66 -11.81 1.61
CA TRP A 49 -4.60 -11.08 0.36
C TRP A 49 -3.26 -10.40 0.20
N ARG A 50 -2.76 -10.41 -1.00
CA ARG A 50 -1.50 -9.77 -1.30
C ARG A 50 -1.69 -8.85 -2.51
N ALA A 51 -0.94 -7.79 -2.57
CA ALA A 51 -1.03 -6.83 -3.64
C ALA A 51 0.22 -6.82 -4.48
N ASP A 52 0.08 -6.43 -5.73
CA ASP A 52 1.20 -6.32 -6.62
C ASP A 52 2.12 -5.21 -6.10
N ALA A 53 3.40 -5.49 -6.08
CA ALA A 53 4.36 -4.54 -5.55
C ALA A 53 4.33 -3.20 -6.27
N LYS A 54 4.02 -3.22 -7.57
CA LYS A 54 3.97 -1.97 -8.30
C LYS A 54 2.83 -1.10 -7.81
N ILE A 55 1.72 -1.72 -7.46
CA ILE A 55 0.59 -0.99 -6.94
C ILE A 55 0.95 -0.43 -5.57
N VAL A 56 1.65 -1.23 -4.77
CA VAL A 56 2.04 -0.79 -3.44
C VAL A 56 2.99 0.39 -3.52
N MET A 57 3.91 0.36 -4.48
CA MET A 57 4.83 1.48 -4.65
C MET A 57 4.08 2.74 -5.04
N GLY A 58 3.05 2.60 -5.87
CA GLY A 58 2.24 3.75 -6.24
C GLY A 58 1.49 4.32 -5.05
N ILE A 59 0.99 3.44 -4.18
CA ILE A 59 0.31 3.88 -2.98
C ILE A 59 1.28 4.60 -2.06
N LEU A 60 2.50 4.08 -1.94
CA LEU A 60 3.50 4.71 -1.09
C LEU A 60 3.84 6.09 -1.60
N LYS A 61 4.01 6.24 -2.91
CA LYS A 61 4.30 7.53 -3.47
C LYS A 61 3.16 8.49 -3.21
N ARG A 62 1.95 8.01 -3.30
CA ARG A 62 0.80 8.85 -3.04
C ARG A 62 0.77 9.25 -1.58
N ALA A 63 1.13 8.34 -0.69
CA ALA A 63 1.16 8.66 0.74
C ALA A 63 2.18 9.76 1.02
N LEU A 64 3.34 9.69 0.40
CA LEU A 64 4.35 10.72 0.58
C LEU A 64 3.86 12.06 0.05
N ASP A 65 3.18 12.02 -1.09
CA ASP A 65 2.69 13.23 -1.69
C ASP A 65 1.57 13.86 -0.86
N LEU A 66 0.67 13.05 -0.35
CA LEU A 66 -0.45 13.56 0.42
C LEU A 66 -0.04 14.09 1.77
N THR A 67 0.93 13.46 2.40
CA THR A 67 1.37 13.89 3.71
C THR A 67 2.43 14.98 3.62
N LYS A 68 3.00 15.15 2.43
CA LYS A 68 4.05 16.12 2.22
C LYS A 68 5.26 15.85 3.07
N VAL A 69 5.45 14.59 3.41
CA VAL A 69 6.61 14.20 4.17
C VAL A 69 7.59 13.60 3.20
N PRO A 70 8.80 14.09 3.10
CA PRO A 70 9.75 13.59 2.12
C PRO A 70 10.13 12.15 2.38
N ASN A 71 9.96 11.70 3.60
CA ASN A 71 10.34 10.36 3.90
C ASN A 71 9.45 9.86 5.01
N LEU A 72 8.55 8.96 4.70
CA LEU A 72 7.70 8.38 5.70
C LEU A 72 8.45 7.28 6.37
N GLU A 73 8.67 7.39 7.64
CA GLU A 73 9.35 6.37 8.34
C GLU A 73 8.39 5.55 9.10
N PHE A 74 8.48 4.27 8.95
CA PHE A 74 7.62 3.38 9.68
C PHE A 74 8.42 2.83 10.83
N PRO A 75 7.87 2.81 11.98
CA PRO A 75 8.59 2.32 13.15
C PRO A 75 9.01 0.87 13.02
#